data_cbd5e1ab80c3a1d4d24f126fcceaea8a
#
_entry.id   cbd5e1ab80c3a1d4d24f126fcceaea8a
#
_cell.length_a   1.000
_cell.length_b   1.000
_cell.length_c   1.000
_cell.angle_alpha   90.00
_cell.angle_beta   90.00
_cell.angle_gamma   90.00
#
_symmetry.space_group_name_H-M   'P 1'
#
loop_
_entity.id
_entity.type
_entity.pdbx_description
1 polymer ?
#
loop_
_entity_poly.entity_id
_entity_poly.type
_entity_poly.pdbx_seq_one_letter_code
_entity_poly.pdbx_strand_id
1 'polypeptide(L)'
;MGLVSKVVPLADLPAAARAYAEDICSCGPLAVQAIKQSVYRGGRMTLAEHLKYEQQLASEVFMSEDAHEGLAAFREKRKPRWKLR
;
A
#
# COMPACT_ATOMS: atom_id res chain seq x y z
N MET A 1 10.78 -12.44 -17.37
CA MET A 1 11.85 -12.44 -16.35
C MET A 1 11.48 -11.71 -15.05
N GLY A 2 10.37 -11.02 -14.97
CA GLY A 2 9.93 -10.31 -13.75
C GLY A 2 10.66 -8.99 -13.48
N LEU A 3 11.40 -8.43 -14.42
CA LEU A 3 12.02 -7.11 -14.29
C LEU A 3 11.01 -5.97 -14.36
N VAL A 4 9.93 -6.17 -15.10
CA VAL A 4 8.83 -5.20 -15.26
C VAL A 4 7.48 -5.91 -15.06
N SER A 5 6.50 -5.18 -14.55
CA SER A 5 5.17 -5.73 -14.28
C SER A 5 4.29 -5.81 -15.53
N LYS A 6 4.49 -4.88 -16.47
CA LYS A 6 3.68 -4.79 -17.68
C LYS A 6 4.47 -4.12 -18.79
N VAL A 7 4.27 -4.58 -20.03
CA VAL A 7 4.79 -3.95 -21.24
C VAL A 7 3.61 -3.44 -22.05
N VAL A 8 3.68 -2.20 -22.50
CA VAL A 8 2.65 -1.53 -23.30
C VAL A 8 3.31 -0.76 -24.45
N PRO A 9 2.59 -0.44 -25.55
CA PRO A 9 3.07 0.49 -26.55
C PRO A 9 3.46 1.84 -25.94
N LEU A 10 4.47 2.51 -26.50
CA LEU A 10 4.98 3.77 -25.95
C LEU A 10 3.87 4.84 -25.82
N ALA A 11 2.95 4.91 -26.76
CA ALA A 11 1.82 5.85 -26.73
C ALA A 11 0.88 5.63 -25.52
N ASP A 12 0.78 4.38 -25.02
CA ASP A 12 -0.10 3.99 -23.93
C ASP A 12 0.60 4.04 -22.57
N LEU A 13 1.92 4.28 -22.53
CA LEU A 13 2.70 4.25 -21.30
C LEU A 13 2.23 5.25 -20.24
N PRO A 14 1.94 6.53 -20.55
CA PRO A 14 1.43 7.46 -19.56
C PRO A 14 0.09 7.04 -18.95
N ALA A 15 -0.83 6.53 -19.76
CA ALA A 15 -2.13 6.04 -19.30
C ALA A 15 -2.00 4.80 -18.42
N ALA A 16 -1.14 3.85 -18.78
CA ALA A 16 -0.86 2.66 -18.01
C ALA A 16 -0.21 3.01 -16.64
N ALA A 17 0.74 3.93 -16.62
CA ALA A 17 1.37 4.40 -15.39
C ALA A 17 0.36 5.10 -14.47
N ARG A 18 -0.51 5.93 -15.02
CA ARG A 18 -1.59 6.59 -14.26
C ARG A 18 -2.56 5.59 -13.65
N ALA A 19 -2.95 4.56 -14.39
CA ALA A 19 -3.84 3.52 -13.88
C ALA A 19 -3.23 2.81 -12.66
N TYR A 20 -1.94 2.45 -12.69
CA TYR A 20 -1.23 1.91 -11.53
C TYR A 20 -1.23 2.87 -10.33
N ALA A 21 -0.99 4.15 -10.59
CA ALA A 21 -0.99 5.16 -9.54
C ALA A 21 -2.39 5.30 -8.89
N GLU A 22 -3.44 5.27 -9.69
CA GLU A 22 -4.84 5.33 -9.22
C GLU A 22 -5.20 4.10 -8.38
N ASP A 23 -4.77 2.90 -8.80
CA ASP A 23 -4.95 1.68 -8.01
C ASP A 23 -4.27 1.78 -6.64
N ILE A 24 -3.04 2.28 -6.59
CA ILE A 24 -2.32 2.51 -5.33
C ILE A 24 -3.06 3.56 -4.47
N CYS A 25 -3.53 4.65 -5.08
CA CYS A 25 -4.27 5.70 -4.38
C CYS A 25 -5.64 5.23 -3.84
N SER A 26 -6.19 4.14 -4.38
CA SER A 26 -7.42 3.54 -3.86
C SER A 26 -7.22 2.79 -2.54
N CYS A 27 -5.98 2.41 -2.23
CA CYS A 27 -5.61 1.73 -0.98
C CYS A 27 -5.45 2.72 0.17
N GLY A 28 -5.50 2.23 1.41
CA GLY A 28 -5.25 3.05 2.59
C GLY A 28 -3.84 3.64 2.59
N PRO A 29 -3.68 4.97 2.61
CA PRO A 29 -2.38 5.60 2.40
C PRO A 29 -1.36 5.27 3.50
N LEU A 30 -1.78 5.14 4.74
CA LEU A 30 -0.90 4.72 5.84
C LEU A 30 -0.39 3.29 5.63
N ALA A 31 -1.24 2.39 5.13
CA ALA A 31 -0.84 1.03 4.82
C ALA A 31 0.18 0.99 3.67
N VAL A 32 -0.03 1.78 2.61
CA VAL A 32 0.92 1.91 1.49
C VAL A 32 2.28 2.41 1.99
N GLN A 33 2.30 3.43 2.86
CA GLN A 33 3.52 3.95 3.45
C GLN A 33 4.24 2.89 4.32
N ALA A 34 3.49 2.16 5.15
CA ALA A 34 4.04 1.10 6.00
C ALA A 34 4.66 -0.04 5.17
N ILE A 35 3.97 -0.50 4.12
CA ILE A 35 4.49 -1.52 3.20
C ILE A 35 5.79 -1.03 2.54
N LYS A 36 5.82 0.20 2.05
CA LYS A 36 7.01 0.78 1.44
C LYS A 36 8.18 0.82 2.43
N GLN A 37 7.95 1.26 3.66
CA GLN A 37 8.96 1.25 4.71
C GLN A 37 9.46 -0.17 5.01
N SER A 38 8.56 -1.13 5.14
CA SER A 38 8.88 -2.53 5.39
C SER A 38 9.80 -3.09 4.31
N VAL A 39 9.48 -2.89 3.04
CA VAL A 39 10.28 -3.37 1.91
C VAL A 39 11.68 -2.72 1.90
N TYR A 40 11.76 -1.39 2.04
CA TYR A 40 13.06 -0.70 1.97
C TYR A 40 13.99 -1.02 3.14
N ARG A 41 13.46 -1.12 4.35
CA ARG A 41 14.26 -1.39 5.55
C ARG A 41 14.53 -2.87 5.74
N GLY A 42 13.55 -3.72 5.39
CA GLY A 42 13.61 -5.16 5.59
C GLY A 42 14.74 -5.86 4.83
N GLY A 43 15.15 -5.33 3.69
CA GLY A 43 16.27 -5.86 2.91
C GLY A 43 17.64 -5.87 3.61
N ARG A 44 17.75 -5.18 4.75
CA ARG A 44 18.96 -5.14 5.59
C ARG A 44 18.79 -5.85 6.94
N MET A 45 17.68 -6.51 7.14
CA MET A 45 17.33 -7.20 8.38
C MET A 45 17.36 -8.71 8.19
N THR A 46 17.56 -9.44 9.28
CA THR A 46 17.25 -10.87 9.29
C THR A 46 15.73 -11.06 9.17
N LEU A 47 15.29 -12.24 8.74
CA LEU A 47 13.87 -12.53 8.64
C LEU A 47 13.12 -12.31 9.97
N ALA A 48 13.72 -12.73 11.09
CA ALA A 48 13.12 -12.57 12.41
C ALA A 48 12.96 -11.08 12.82
N GLU A 49 13.96 -10.26 12.52
CA GLU A 49 13.90 -8.81 12.76
C GLU A 49 12.88 -8.15 11.85
N HIS A 50 12.84 -8.52 10.57
CA HIS A 50 11.90 -7.96 9.60
C HIS A 50 10.44 -8.29 10.00
N LEU A 51 10.14 -9.52 10.40
CA LEU A 51 8.80 -9.89 10.86
C LEU A 51 8.34 -9.09 12.08
N LYS A 52 9.24 -8.83 13.04
CA LYS A 52 8.93 -7.98 14.19
C LYS A 52 8.65 -6.52 13.76
N TYR A 53 9.46 -6.02 12.84
CA TYR A 53 9.30 -4.67 12.31
C TYR A 53 7.99 -4.52 11.52
N GLU A 54 7.67 -5.49 10.69
CA GLU A 54 6.40 -5.54 9.94
C GLU A 54 5.20 -5.59 10.89
N GLN A 55 5.26 -6.39 11.94
CA GLN A 55 4.20 -6.46 12.95
C GLN A 55 4.00 -5.13 13.67
N GLN A 56 5.07 -4.40 13.98
CA GLN A 56 4.99 -3.07 14.57
C GLN A 56 4.29 -2.10 13.62
N LEU A 57 4.73 -2.02 12.35
CA LEU A 57 4.11 -1.16 11.34
C LEU A 57 2.63 -1.50 11.13
N ALA A 58 2.30 -2.79 11.06
CA ALA A 58 0.91 -3.24 10.92
C ALA A 58 0.06 -2.81 12.12
N SER A 59 0.58 -2.93 13.34
CA SER A 59 -0.13 -2.50 14.55
C SER A 59 -0.45 -1.00 14.51
N GLU A 60 0.52 -0.16 14.11
CA GLU A 60 0.32 1.28 13.97
C GLU A 60 -0.79 1.61 12.95
N VAL A 61 -0.77 0.91 11.79
CA VAL A 61 -1.81 1.08 10.76
C VAL A 61 -3.18 0.65 11.25
N PHE A 62 -3.28 -0.51 11.92
CA PHE A 62 -4.56 -1.03 12.42
C PHE A 62 -5.20 -0.14 13.49
N MET A 63 -4.40 0.62 14.25
CA MET A 63 -4.90 1.56 15.26
C MET A 63 -5.31 2.92 14.67
N SER A 64 -5.14 3.13 13.37
CA SER A 64 -5.45 4.40 12.71
C SER A 64 -6.95 4.60 12.44
N GLU A 65 -7.37 5.86 12.30
CA GLU A 65 -8.72 6.19 11.83
C GLU A 65 -8.98 5.65 10.43
N ASP A 66 -7.98 5.68 9.56
CA ASP A 66 -8.08 5.18 8.18
C ASP A 66 -8.33 3.67 8.14
N ALA A 67 -7.81 2.88 9.09
CA ALA A 67 -8.14 1.46 9.18
C ALA A 67 -9.62 1.24 9.49
N HIS A 68 -10.17 2.01 10.43
CA HIS A 68 -11.60 1.96 10.75
C HIS A 68 -12.46 2.41 9.58
N GLU A 69 -12.05 3.48 8.90
CA GLU A 69 -12.74 3.95 7.69
C GLU A 69 -12.73 2.90 6.58
N GLY A 70 -11.60 2.24 6.36
CA GLY A 70 -11.47 1.17 5.36
C GLY A 70 -12.45 0.02 5.62
N LEU A 71 -12.54 -0.43 6.86
CA LEU A 71 -13.48 -1.48 7.27
C LEU A 71 -14.94 -1.04 7.12
N ALA A 72 -15.27 0.19 7.52
CA ALA A 72 -16.60 0.76 7.38
C ALA A 72 -17.00 0.88 5.91
N ALA A 73 -16.14 1.43 5.08
CA ALA A 73 -16.35 1.59 3.64
C ALA A 73 -16.58 0.25 2.94
N PHE A 74 -15.77 -0.77 3.30
CA PHE A 74 -15.93 -2.13 2.77
C PHE A 74 -17.29 -2.73 3.13
N ARG A 75 -17.69 -2.63 4.40
CA ARG A 75 -19.00 -3.14 4.88
C ARG A 75 -20.18 -2.43 4.21
N GLU A 76 -20.04 -1.12 4.02
CA GLU A 76 -21.07 -0.26 3.42
C GLU A 76 -21.03 -0.25 1.88
N LYS A 77 -20.08 -0.97 1.27
CA LYS A 77 -19.85 -1.04 -0.18
C LYS A 77 -19.71 0.35 -0.85
N ARG A 78 -19.02 1.25 -0.18
CA ARG A 78 -18.70 2.59 -0.67
C ARG A 78 -17.18 2.80 -0.79
N LYS A 79 -16.80 3.86 -1.48
CA LYS A 79 -15.38 4.27 -1.51
C LYS A 79 -14.97 4.85 -0.14
N PRO A 80 -13.79 4.49 0.36
CA PRO A 80 -13.26 5.05 1.60
C PRO A 80 -12.85 6.52 1.44
N ARG A 81 -12.88 7.25 2.54
CA ARG A 81 -12.44 8.65 2.62
C ARG A 81 -11.23 8.73 3.54
N TRP A 82 -10.06 8.59 2.95
CA TRP A 82 -8.80 8.58 3.68
C TRP A 82 -8.46 9.96 4.27
N LYS A 83 -7.93 9.98 5.49
CA LYS A 83 -7.56 11.20 6.23
C LYS A 83 -6.07 11.24 6.57
N LEU A 84 -5.30 10.19 6.29
CA LEU A 84 -3.90 10.03 6.66
C LEU A 84 -3.67 10.00 8.19
N ARG A 85 -4.56 9.44 8.91
CA ARG A 85 -4.46 9.31 10.37
C ARG A 85 -5.26 8.16 10.95
#